data_ad32c855968eee945f0f70f71e161c6d
#
_entry.id   ad32c855968eee945f0f70f71e161c6d
#
_cell.length_a   1.000
_cell.length_b   1.000
_cell.length_c   1.000
_cell.angle_alpha   90.00
_cell.angle_beta   90.00
_cell.angle_gamma   90.00
#
_symmetry.space_group_name_H-M   'P 1'
#
loop_
_entity.id
_entity.type
_entity.pdbx_description
1 polymer ?
#
loop_
_entity_poly.entity_id
_entity_poly.type
_entity_poly.pdbx_seq_one_letter_code
_entity_poly.pdbx_strand_id
1 'polypeptide(L)'
;NAAGLGAQAIAQTIDAMPAQAIPTLYYCKGDYFDYRGANPFKHLIYPMPEANTTGLGVHATMDLASQLKFGPDTEYVDPAEFEIEADKAEVFAKGIASYFPAIKADDLKPAYAGIRPKLAGPGESPADFIIQDQSVHGLHGLTQLFGIESPGLTASLAIAKRITDGVSI
;
A
#
# COMPACT_ATOMS: atom_id res chain seq x y z
N ASN A 1 7.08 1.19 17.79
CA ASN A 1 6.50 2.08 16.79
C ASN A 1 6.10 1.30 15.54
N ALA A 2 4.82 1.31 15.21
CA ALA A 2 4.23 0.65 14.04
C ALA A 2 3.19 1.58 13.38
N ALA A 3 3.55 2.86 13.22
CA ALA A 3 2.60 3.91 12.87
C ALA A 3 2.39 4.11 11.34
N GLY A 4 2.83 3.18 10.50
CA GLY A 4 2.65 3.23 9.06
C GLY A 4 3.23 4.52 8.47
N LEU A 5 2.41 5.36 7.85
CA LEU A 5 2.83 6.66 7.28
C LEU A 5 3.40 7.63 8.32
N GLY A 6 3.08 7.46 9.61
CA GLY A 6 3.61 8.29 10.69
C GLY A 6 4.88 7.74 11.35
N ALA A 7 5.38 6.58 10.93
CA ALA A 7 6.46 5.90 11.63
C ALA A 7 7.76 6.71 11.68
N GLN A 8 8.14 7.36 10.57
CA GLN A 8 9.32 8.21 10.49
C GLN A 8 9.16 9.47 11.35
N ALA A 9 8.00 10.11 11.31
CA ALA A 9 7.73 11.30 12.12
C ALA A 9 7.81 11.00 13.62
N ILE A 10 7.27 9.85 14.07
CA ILE A 10 7.42 9.41 15.47
C ILE A 10 8.89 9.14 15.79
N ALA A 11 9.62 8.43 14.92
CA ALA A 11 11.03 8.15 15.15
C ALA A 11 11.87 9.43 15.32
N GLN A 12 11.56 10.49 14.56
CA GLN A 12 12.22 11.80 14.63
C GLN A 12 11.95 12.54 15.95
N THR A 13 10.89 12.20 16.69
CA THR A 13 10.61 12.82 18.01
C THR A 13 11.42 12.20 19.16
N ILE A 14 12.16 11.13 18.91
CA ILE A 14 12.94 10.44 19.93
C ILE A 14 14.34 11.01 19.96
N ASP A 15 14.70 11.76 21.02
CA ASP A 15 15.93 12.56 21.13
C ASP A 15 17.22 11.80 20.83
N ALA A 16 17.31 10.53 21.21
CA ALA A 16 18.51 9.72 21.00
C ALA A 16 18.45 8.86 19.72
N MET A 17 17.43 9.01 18.88
CA MET A 17 17.29 8.23 17.65
C MET A 17 18.30 8.68 16.60
N PRO A 18 19.19 7.80 16.12
CA PRO A 18 20.13 8.17 15.08
C PRO A 18 19.42 8.48 13.76
N ALA A 19 19.65 9.65 13.19
CA ALA A 19 18.99 10.06 11.94
C ALA A 19 19.19 9.07 10.79
N GLN A 20 20.38 8.45 10.70
CA GLN A 20 20.69 7.43 9.68
C GLN A 20 19.92 6.12 9.85
N ALA A 21 19.31 5.87 11.01
CA ALA A 21 18.46 4.71 11.25
C ALA A 21 16.99 4.93 10.81
N ILE A 22 16.64 6.16 10.43
CA ILE A 22 15.30 6.49 9.96
C ILE A 22 15.30 6.48 8.43
N PRO A 23 14.67 5.48 7.78
CA PRO A 23 14.65 5.40 6.33
C PRO A 23 13.77 6.50 5.72
N THR A 24 14.06 6.88 4.48
CA THR A 24 13.19 7.79 3.71
C THR A 24 11.82 7.15 3.49
N LEU A 25 10.77 7.95 3.63
CA LEU A 25 9.39 7.56 3.34
C LEU A 25 8.98 8.13 1.99
N TYR A 26 8.41 7.29 1.14
CA TYR A 26 7.75 7.67 -0.09
C TYR A 26 6.27 7.31 -0.02
N TYR A 27 5.41 8.22 -0.47
CA TYR A 27 3.96 8.00 -0.48
C TYR A 27 3.57 7.38 -1.83
N CYS A 28 3.10 6.13 -1.80
CA CYS A 28 2.64 5.44 -3.00
C CYS A 28 1.14 5.23 -2.92
N LYS A 29 0.40 6.14 -3.54
CA LYS A 29 -1.06 6.16 -3.60
C LYS A 29 -1.57 5.02 -4.48
N GLY A 30 -2.75 4.53 -4.15
CA GLY A 30 -3.51 3.58 -4.94
C GLY A 30 -4.97 3.95 -4.92
N ASP A 31 -5.52 4.28 -6.07
CA ASP A 31 -6.89 4.69 -6.24
C ASP A 31 -7.81 3.49 -6.51
N TYR A 32 -9.05 3.57 -6.03
CA TYR A 32 -10.08 2.57 -6.26
C TYR A 32 -11.33 3.21 -6.83
N PHE A 33 -11.97 2.48 -7.75
CA PHE A 33 -13.22 2.86 -8.37
C PHE A 33 -14.30 1.83 -8.09
N ASP A 34 -15.51 2.29 -7.73
CA ASP A 34 -16.72 1.48 -7.66
C ASP A 34 -17.27 1.22 -9.06
N TYR A 35 -17.70 -0.01 -9.32
CA TYR A 35 -18.44 -0.35 -10.52
C TYR A 35 -19.94 -0.15 -10.33
N ARG A 36 -20.57 0.59 -11.24
CA ARG A 36 -22.00 0.94 -11.17
C ARG A 36 -22.93 -0.14 -11.72
N GLY A 37 -22.39 -1.10 -12.47
CA GLY A 37 -23.16 -2.18 -13.08
C GLY A 37 -23.35 -3.38 -12.16
N ALA A 38 -24.07 -4.40 -12.68
CA ALA A 38 -24.19 -5.69 -12.01
C ALA A 38 -22.82 -6.41 -12.00
N ASN A 39 -22.40 -6.91 -10.84
CA ASN A 39 -21.16 -7.63 -10.70
C ASN A 39 -21.17 -8.94 -11.52
N PRO A 40 -20.31 -9.09 -12.55
CA PRO A 40 -20.26 -10.30 -13.37
C PRO A 40 -19.37 -11.39 -12.76
N PHE A 41 -18.61 -11.08 -11.70
CA PHE A 41 -17.60 -11.98 -11.14
C PHE A 41 -18.11 -12.70 -9.89
N LYS A 42 -17.65 -13.95 -9.74
CA LYS A 42 -17.85 -14.77 -8.52
C LYS A 42 -16.55 -14.88 -7.70
N HIS A 43 -15.44 -14.45 -8.26
CA HIS A 43 -14.11 -14.52 -7.66
C HIS A 43 -13.39 -13.20 -7.85
N LEU A 44 -12.36 -12.95 -7.01
CA LEU A 44 -11.42 -11.86 -7.20
C LEU A 44 -10.61 -12.11 -8.47
N ILE A 45 -10.33 -11.06 -9.24
CA ILE A 45 -9.50 -11.13 -10.45
C ILE A 45 -8.22 -10.33 -10.21
N TYR A 46 -7.09 -11.00 -10.34
CA TYR A 46 -5.77 -10.41 -10.21
C TYR A 46 -5.04 -10.60 -11.54
N PRO A 47 -5.00 -9.59 -12.42
CA PRO A 47 -4.23 -9.68 -13.66
C PRO A 47 -2.75 -9.83 -13.33
N MET A 48 -1.99 -10.47 -14.23
CA MET A 48 -0.53 -10.55 -14.09
C MET A 48 0.06 -9.13 -14.09
N PRO A 49 0.99 -8.83 -13.17
CA PRO A 49 1.68 -7.55 -13.18
C PRO A 49 2.43 -7.35 -14.49
N GLU A 50 2.37 -6.15 -15.03
CA GLU A 50 3.23 -5.79 -16.16
C GLU A 50 4.70 -5.71 -15.70
N ALA A 51 5.64 -6.11 -16.58
CA ALA A 51 7.05 -6.26 -16.24
C ALA A 51 7.73 -4.98 -15.68
N ASN A 52 7.13 -3.80 -15.95
CA ASN A 52 7.69 -2.49 -15.59
C ASN A 52 6.84 -1.72 -14.57
N THR A 53 5.83 -2.33 -13.96
CA THR A 53 4.98 -1.64 -12.99
C THR A 53 5.33 -2.03 -11.57
N THR A 54 5.44 -1.06 -10.69
CA THR A 54 5.55 -1.23 -9.23
C THR A 54 4.21 -1.60 -8.59
N GLY A 55 3.15 -1.75 -9.37
CA GLY A 55 1.79 -2.09 -8.96
C GLY A 55 1.38 -3.50 -9.37
N LEU A 56 0.37 -4.03 -8.68
CA LEU A 56 -0.21 -5.36 -8.92
C LEU A 56 -1.22 -5.40 -10.09
N GLY A 57 -1.27 -4.36 -10.91
CA GLY A 57 -2.31 -4.16 -11.90
C GLY A 57 -3.66 -3.77 -11.26
N VAL A 58 -4.63 -3.42 -12.07
CA VAL A 58 -5.98 -3.08 -11.57
C VAL A 58 -6.73 -4.38 -11.27
N HIS A 59 -6.93 -4.68 -9.99
CA HIS A 59 -7.67 -5.85 -9.54
C HIS A 59 -9.18 -5.63 -9.64
N ALA A 60 -9.95 -6.71 -9.81
CA ALA A 60 -11.37 -6.72 -9.51
C ALA A 60 -11.58 -7.38 -8.15
N THR A 61 -12.07 -6.62 -7.19
CA THR A 61 -12.31 -7.05 -5.81
C THR A 61 -13.77 -6.83 -5.44
N MET A 62 -14.24 -7.59 -4.45
CA MET A 62 -15.60 -7.47 -3.94
C MET A 62 -15.57 -7.19 -2.45
N ASP A 63 -16.38 -6.26 -2.00
CA ASP A 63 -16.63 -6.08 -0.57
C ASP A 63 -17.62 -7.13 -0.03
N LEU A 64 -17.89 -7.07 1.28
CA LEU A 64 -18.81 -8.00 1.94
C LEU A 64 -20.26 -7.90 1.45
N ALA A 65 -20.63 -6.79 0.81
CA ALA A 65 -21.93 -6.61 0.16
C ALA A 65 -21.94 -7.05 -1.32
N SER A 66 -20.84 -7.68 -1.78
CA SER A 66 -20.64 -8.09 -3.19
C SER A 66 -20.56 -6.92 -4.17
N GLN A 67 -20.33 -5.70 -3.68
CA GLN A 67 -20.09 -4.54 -4.54
C GLN A 67 -18.71 -4.67 -5.18
N LEU A 68 -18.67 -4.60 -6.52
CA LEU A 68 -17.43 -4.70 -7.29
C LEU A 68 -16.66 -3.39 -7.26
N LYS A 69 -15.36 -3.51 -6.98
CA LYS A 69 -14.39 -2.41 -7.00
C LYS A 69 -13.20 -2.78 -7.88
N PHE A 70 -12.67 -1.78 -8.55
CA PHE A 70 -11.46 -1.91 -9.35
C PHE A 70 -10.33 -1.07 -8.75
N GLY A 71 -9.14 -1.64 -8.67
CA GLY A 71 -7.97 -1.00 -8.08
C GLY A 71 -7.11 -1.98 -7.29
N PRO A 72 -6.01 -1.47 -6.71
CA PRO A 72 -5.53 -0.10 -6.88
C PRO A 72 -4.72 0.09 -8.15
N ASP A 73 -4.51 1.35 -8.53
CA ASP A 73 -3.37 1.75 -9.36
C ASP A 73 -2.12 2.00 -8.50
N THR A 74 -1.11 2.65 -9.07
CA THR A 74 0.13 2.97 -8.38
C THR A 74 0.62 4.34 -8.83
N GLU A 75 0.68 5.29 -7.91
CA GLU A 75 1.14 6.65 -8.13
C GLU A 75 1.96 7.14 -6.94
N TYR A 76 3.17 7.63 -7.18
CA TYR A 76 3.93 8.32 -6.14
C TYR A 76 3.47 9.77 -6.03
N VAL A 77 3.14 10.20 -4.81
CA VAL A 77 2.63 11.54 -4.50
C VAL A 77 3.47 12.19 -3.41
N ASP A 78 3.52 13.53 -3.40
CA ASP A 78 4.13 14.32 -2.35
C ASP A 78 3.49 15.73 -2.36
N PRO A 79 2.80 16.13 -1.32
CA PRO A 79 2.53 15.42 -0.07
C PRO A 79 1.52 14.27 -0.20
N ALA A 80 1.32 13.51 0.90
CA ALA A 80 0.29 12.49 0.98
C ALA A 80 -1.11 13.11 0.75
N GLU A 81 -1.82 12.61 -0.25
CA GLU A 81 -3.17 13.05 -0.59
C GLU A 81 -4.07 11.87 -0.94
N PHE A 82 -5.37 12.01 -0.71
CA PHE A 82 -6.36 10.93 -0.91
C PHE A 82 -7.42 11.29 -1.94
N GLU A 83 -7.31 12.44 -2.60
CA GLU A 83 -8.23 12.85 -3.66
C GLU A 83 -8.02 11.98 -4.90
N ILE A 84 -9.11 11.58 -5.55
CA ILE A 84 -9.10 10.75 -6.75
C ILE A 84 -9.57 11.59 -7.92
N GLU A 85 -8.73 11.72 -8.93
CA GLU A 85 -9.09 12.40 -10.18
C GLU A 85 -10.08 11.53 -10.98
N ALA A 86 -11.25 12.12 -11.28
CA ALA A 86 -12.33 11.39 -11.94
C ALA A 86 -11.99 10.94 -13.37
N ASP A 87 -11.10 11.65 -14.05
CA ASP A 87 -10.62 11.34 -15.40
C ASP A 87 -9.74 10.08 -15.46
N LYS A 88 -9.14 9.66 -14.35
CA LYS A 88 -8.49 8.35 -14.24
C LYS A 88 -9.39 7.17 -14.60
N ALA A 89 -10.72 7.34 -14.56
CA ALA A 89 -11.68 6.31 -14.96
C ALA A 89 -11.42 5.77 -16.39
N GLU A 90 -10.94 6.61 -17.31
CA GLU A 90 -10.59 6.17 -18.67
C GLU A 90 -9.39 5.22 -18.67
N VAL A 91 -8.35 5.55 -17.89
CA VAL A 91 -7.13 4.73 -17.75
C VAL A 91 -7.48 3.40 -17.09
N PHE A 92 -8.31 3.43 -16.03
CA PHE A 92 -8.79 2.23 -15.36
C PHE A 92 -9.60 1.34 -16.31
N ALA A 93 -10.58 1.90 -17.03
CA ALA A 93 -11.40 1.15 -17.99
C ALA A 93 -10.53 0.46 -19.06
N LYS A 94 -9.51 1.15 -19.57
CA LYS A 94 -8.56 0.56 -20.53
C LYS A 94 -7.80 -0.63 -19.95
N GLY A 95 -7.31 -0.56 -18.73
CA GLY A 95 -6.63 -1.66 -18.04
C GLY A 95 -7.56 -2.83 -17.77
N ILE A 96 -8.77 -2.56 -17.26
CA ILE A 96 -9.80 -3.54 -16.93
C ILE A 96 -10.31 -4.27 -18.18
N ALA A 97 -10.35 -3.60 -19.34
CA ALA A 97 -10.85 -4.17 -20.59
C ALA A 97 -10.10 -5.45 -21.04
N SER A 98 -8.87 -5.66 -20.55
CA SER A 98 -8.09 -6.87 -20.83
C SER A 98 -8.75 -8.15 -20.30
N TYR A 99 -9.54 -8.08 -19.23
CA TYR A 99 -10.27 -9.20 -18.66
C TYR A 99 -11.78 -8.95 -18.51
N PHE A 100 -12.24 -7.72 -18.68
CA PHE A 100 -13.65 -7.34 -18.72
C PHE A 100 -13.92 -6.38 -19.89
N PRO A 101 -13.99 -6.87 -21.14
CA PRO A 101 -14.08 -6.04 -22.34
C PRO A 101 -15.31 -5.13 -22.43
N ALA A 102 -16.38 -5.43 -21.67
CA ALA A 102 -17.62 -4.65 -21.69
C ALA A 102 -17.55 -3.36 -20.86
N ILE A 103 -16.49 -3.16 -20.06
CA ILE A 103 -16.33 -1.99 -19.17
C ILE A 103 -16.24 -0.68 -19.95
N LYS A 104 -16.85 0.36 -19.39
CA LYS A 104 -16.73 1.74 -19.89
C LYS A 104 -16.30 2.64 -18.74
N ALA A 105 -15.65 3.76 -19.05
CA ALA A 105 -15.25 4.75 -18.04
C ALA A 105 -16.47 5.29 -17.26
N ASP A 106 -17.61 5.50 -17.91
CA ASP A 106 -18.85 5.96 -17.29
C ASP A 106 -19.43 4.98 -16.26
N ASP A 107 -19.03 3.70 -16.31
CA ASP A 107 -19.42 2.69 -15.34
C ASP A 107 -18.63 2.77 -14.03
N LEU A 108 -17.57 3.58 -14.01
CA LEU A 108 -16.65 3.73 -12.89
C LEU A 108 -16.91 5.03 -12.13
N LYS A 109 -16.86 4.95 -10.80
CA LYS A 109 -16.98 6.11 -9.91
C LYS A 109 -15.84 6.09 -8.90
N PRO A 110 -15.12 7.20 -8.68
CA PRO A 110 -14.14 7.30 -7.61
C PRO A 110 -14.70 6.79 -6.28
N ALA A 111 -13.98 5.91 -5.59
CA ALA A 111 -14.42 5.30 -4.35
C ALA A 111 -13.55 5.76 -3.18
N TYR A 112 -12.34 5.27 -3.07
CA TYR A 112 -11.37 5.67 -2.04
C TYR A 112 -9.94 5.47 -2.54
N ALA A 113 -9.00 6.15 -1.90
CA ALA A 113 -7.57 5.94 -2.09
C ALA A 113 -6.92 5.42 -0.81
N GLY A 114 -5.86 4.64 -0.98
CA GLY A 114 -4.95 4.25 0.09
C GLY A 114 -3.53 4.72 -0.23
N ILE A 115 -2.70 4.95 0.79
CA ILE A 115 -1.29 5.30 0.59
C ILE A 115 -0.41 4.25 1.26
N ARG A 116 0.48 3.65 0.47
CA ARG A 116 1.47 2.69 0.93
C ARG A 116 2.71 3.44 1.41
N PRO A 117 3.23 3.16 2.63
CA PRO A 117 4.48 3.74 3.12
C PRO A 117 5.68 3.02 2.47
N LYS A 118 6.05 3.42 1.27
CA LYS A 118 7.19 2.83 0.55
C LYS A 118 8.53 3.30 1.12
N LEU A 119 9.52 2.40 1.12
CA LEU A 119 10.92 2.68 1.46
C LEU A 119 11.82 2.75 0.23
N ALA A 120 11.27 2.53 -0.95
CA ALA A 120 11.91 2.70 -2.25
C ALA A 120 11.15 3.75 -3.06
N GLY A 121 11.88 4.67 -3.69
CA GLY A 121 11.35 5.71 -4.55
C GLY A 121 10.95 5.20 -5.95
N PRO A 122 10.40 6.10 -6.78
CA PRO A 122 10.06 5.78 -8.16
C PRO A 122 11.26 5.24 -8.93
N GLY A 123 11.11 4.08 -9.58
CA GLY A 123 12.16 3.46 -10.38
C GLY A 123 13.23 2.70 -9.60
N GLU A 124 13.18 2.71 -8.29
CA GLU A 124 14.08 1.91 -7.44
C GLU A 124 13.57 0.46 -7.30
N SER A 125 14.50 -0.44 -6.96
CA SER A 125 14.14 -1.82 -6.62
C SER A 125 13.25 -1.86 -5.37
N PRO A 126 12.19 -2.70 -5.34
CA PRO A 126 11.34 -2.80 -4.18
C PRO A 126 12.11 -3.11 -2.90
N ALA A 127 11.82 -2.37 -1.82
CA ALA A 127 12.35 -2.61 -0.49
C ALA A 127 11.39 -3.49 0.32
N ASP A 128 11.94 -4.32 1.21
CA ASP A 128 11.15 -5.08 2.18
C ASP A 128 10.84 -4.26 3.43
N PHE A 129 9.98 -4.78 4.29
CA PHE A 129 9.70 -4.23 5.61
C PHE A 129 10.97 -4.10 6.45
N ILE A 130 11.13 -2.99 7.13
CA ILE A 130 12.24 -2.80 8.08
C ILE A 130 11.71 -2.97 9.51
N ILE A 131 12.29 -3.91 10.24
CA ILE A 131 12.08 -4.11 11.67
C ILE A 131 13.44 -3.88 12.35
N GLN A 132 13.54 -2.80 13.12
CA GLN A 132 14.76 -2.40 13.81
C GLN A 132 14.56 -2.48 15.33
N ASP A 133 15.56 -3.00 16.01
CA ASP A 133 15.68 -3.04 17.45
C ASP A 133 16.93 -2.30 17.94
N GLN A 134 17.28 -2.45 19.20
CA GLN A 134 18.44 -1.81 19.81
C GLN A 134 19.78 -2.12 19.11
N SER A 135 19.89 -3.22 18.37
CA SER A 135 21.13 -3.56 17.65
C SER A 135 21.41 -2.59 16.50
N VAL A 136 20.36 -1.93 15.98
CA VAL A 136 20.46 -0.98 14.87
C VAL A 136 20.56 0.46 15.38
N HIS A 137 19.69 0.85 16.33
CA HIS A 137 19.59 2.25 16.78
C HIS A 137 20.12 2.50 18.20
N GLY A 138 20.53 1.46 18.93
CA GLY A 138 21.14 1.59 20.25
C GLY A 138 20.17 1.84 21.42
N LEU A 139 18.85 1.99 21.15
CA LEU A 139 17.86 2.36 22.15
C LEU A 139 17.20 1.11 22.74
N HIS A 140 17.43 0.89 24.04
CA HIS A 140 16.89 -0.28 24.74
C HIS A 140 15.35 -0.22 24.85
N GLY A 141 14.68 -1.36 24.65
CA GLY A 141 13.23 -1.46 24.79
C GLY A 141 12.41 -0.82 23.66
N LEU A 142 13.07 -0.33 22.60
CA LEU A 142 12.41 0.25 21.43
C LEU A 142 12.49 -0.72 20.24
N THR A 143 11.38 -0.92 19.56
CA THR A 143 11.32 -1.54 18.23
C THR A 143 10.64 -0.61 17.26
N GLN A 144 11.25 -0.39 16.10
CA GLN A 144 10.75 0.46 15.02
C GLN A 144 10.37 -0.40 13.81
N LEU A 145 9.19 -0.16 13.26
CA LEU A 145 8.70 -0.81 12.04
C LEU A 145 8.47 0.27 10.98
N PHE A 146 9.14 0.11 9.84
CA PHE A 146 9.01 1.02 8.70
C PHE A 146 8.59 0.26 7.46
N GLY A 147 7.85 0.90 6.56
CA GLY A 147 7.47 0.34 5.28
C GLY A 147 6.47 -0.81 5.37
N ILE A 148 5.70 -0.93 6.47
CA ILE A 148 4.69 -1.96 6.59
C ILE A 148 3.51 -1.63 5.70
N GLU A 149 3.48 -2.28 4.54
CA GLU A 149 2.43 -2.18 3.54
C GLU A 149 1.81 -3.57 3.24
N SER A 150 1.18 -3.80 2.11
CA SER A 150 0.71 -5.14 1.72
C SER A 150 1.92 -6.10 1.56
N PRO A 151 1.89 -7.30 2.17
CA PRO A 151 0.82 -7.94 2.92
C PRO A 151 0.89 -7.79 4.46
N GLY A 152 1.29 -6.64 4.98
CA GLY A 152 1.52 -6.39 6.41
C GLY A 152 0.35 -6.77 7.32
N LEU A 153 -0.89 -6.53 6.89
CA LEU A 153 -2.06 -6.91 7.69
C LEU A 153 -2.16 -8.43 7.88
N THR A 154 -2.03 -9.20 6.82
CA THR A 154 -2.07 -10.68 6.90
C THR A 154 -0.84 -11.25 7.58
N ALA A 155 0.31 -10.56 7.52
CA ALA A 155 1.55 -10.93 8.19
C ALA A 155 1.65 -10.42 9.64
N SER A 156 0.68 -9.64 10.13
CA SER A 156 0.78 -8.89 11.39
C SER A 156 1.07 -9.78 12.61
N LEU A 157 0.43 -10.95 12.70
CA LEU A 157 0.67 -11.88 13.81
C LEU A 157 2.08 -12.48 13.78
N ALA A 158 2.62 -12.77 12.59
CA ALA A 158 3.99 -13.26 12.43
C ALA A 158 5.00 -12.15 12.77
N ILE A 159 4.74 -10.91 12.35
CA ILE A 159 5.54 -9.74 12.70
C ILE A 159 5.53 -9.53 14.21
N ALA A 160 4.36 -9.56 14.85
CA ALA A 160 4.22 -9.43 16.30
C ALA A 160 5.00 -10.52 17.04
N LYS A 161 4.88 -11.78 16.61
CA LYS A 161 5.64 -12.89 17.19
C LYS A 161 7.14 -12.67 17.09
N ARG A 162 7.64 -12.27 15.92
CA ARG A 162 9.07 -11.98 15.72
C ARG A 162 9.58 -10.89 16.68
N ILE A 163 8.78 -9.86 16.93
CA ILE A 163 9.12 -8.78 17.87
C ILE A 163 9.16 -9.30 19.30
N THR A 164 8.14 -10.03 19.72
CA THR A 164 8.04 -10.53 21.10
C THR A 164 9.09 -11.58 21.43
N ASP A 165 9.46 -12.42 20.47
CA ASP A 165 10.57 -13.40 20.64
C ASP A 165 11.94 -12.70 20.80
N GLY A 166 12.09 -11.47 20.27
CA GLY A 166 13.30 -10.65 20.40
C GLY A 166 13.36 -9.79 21.67
N VAL A 167 12.25 -9.68 22.43
CA VAL A 167 12.21 -8.92 23.68
C VAL A 167 12.55 -9.86 24.84
N SER A 168 13.76 -9.75 25.39
CA SER A 168 14.10 -10.37 26.68
C SER A 168 13.43 -9.55 27.78
N ILE A 169 12.46 -10.16 28.49
CA ILE A 169 11.83 -9.61 29.70
C ILE A 169 12.71 -9.88 30.91
#